data_4a82739d752e788bf8f643c2f220a570
#
_entry.id   4a82739d752e788bf8f643c2f220a570
#
_cell.length_a   1.000
_cell.length_b   1.000
_cell.length_c   1.000
_cell.angle_alpha   90.00
_cell.angle_beta   90.00
_cell.angle_gamma   90.00
#
_symmetry.space_group_name_H-M   'P 1'
#
loop_
_entity.id
_entity.type
_entity.pdbx_description
1 polymer ?
#
loop_
_entity_poly.entity_id
_entity_poly.type
_entity_poly.pdbx_seq_one_letter_code
_entity_poly.pdbx_strand_id
1 'polypeptide(L)'
;MPSTDFLIIGSGIAGLTFALKVADHGRVVIVTKKDDTESNTNYAQGGIAAVFGQDDSPSSHIKDTIEAGAGLSNPEAVQAMVSEGPALVEKLSRLGVAFTQGPAGALDLGREGGHSKRRIVHAKDYTGQEVERALVHQIRNHPHITILEHHLAIDLIMFQSGGEEACHGAYVLEPKTGKILEYAAGITLLAAGGCGQAFLHTTNPAIATGDGIAMAYRAGAAVANMEFMQFHPTTLYQDSLDENERSFLISEAVRGEGAVLRDLKGRAFMPEYHKLADLAPRDVVARAIDSELKASGDFHVNLDIAPIGLEKFHDRFPNISQGCAQRGIDLLKNLIPVVPAAHYMCGGVKTDLDGRTSIPGLYAAGETACTGVHGANRLASNSLLEALVFADRAATAAVKEKPEAAAVPAWDYVGSVPSREKVVIRQNRLSIRWLLWNYAGIVRNDKRLWWAKNRLQSIMDEIHDYYWKYQVSPDLVELRNIAAVAKMIIDCAIQRKES
;
A
#
# COMPACT_ATOMS: atom_id res chain seq x y z
N MET A 1 -28.26 -14.49 8.93
CA MET A 1 -27.02 -13.72 8.89
C MET A 1 -25.88 -14.68 8.55
N PRO A 2 -25.03 -14.39 7.58
CA PRO A 2 -23.87 -15.20 7.32
C PRO A 2 -22.90 -15.11 8.50
N SER A 3 -22.48 -16.25 9.03
CA SER A 3 -21.46 -16.34 10.08
C SER A 3 -20.29 -17.15 9.59
N THR A 4 -19.09 -16.72 9.93
CA THR A 4 -17.85 -17.39 9.55
C THR A 4 -16.90 -17.48 10.77
N ASP A 5 -15.94 -18.38 10.73
CA ASP A 5 -14.92 -18.41 11.77
C ASP A 5 -13.89 -17.29 11.56
N PHE A 6 -13.52 -17.05 10.29
CA PHE A 6 -12.52 -16.06 9.91
C PHE A 6 -13.06 -15.17 8.78
N LEU A 7 -13.09 -13.87 9.00
CA LEU A 7 -13.40 -12.84 8.01
C LEU A 7 -12.11 -12.13 7.61
N ILE A 8 -11.84 -12.04 6.31
CA ILE A 8 -10.65 -11.41 5.76
C ILE A 8 -11.05 -10.26 4.85
N ILE A 9 -10.55 -9.07 5.09
CA ILE A 9 -10.82 -7.89 4.28
C ILE A 9 -9.59 -7.57 3.44
N GLY A 10 -9.65 -7.93 2.16
CA GLY A 10 -8.59 -7.79 1.15
C GLY A 10 -8.05 -9.12 0.63
N SER A 11 -7.81 -9.17 -0.69
CA SER A 11 -7.37 -10.35 -1.44
C SER A 11 -5.91 -10.28 -1.93
N GLY A 12 -5.07 -9.38 -1.37
CA GLY A 12 -3.64 -9.38 -1.63
C GLY A 12 -2.90 -10.54 -0.94
N ILE A 13 -1.58 -10.63 -1.15
CA ILE A 13 -0.73 -11.72 -0.62
C ILE A 13 -0.95 -11.99 0.89
N ALA A 14 -1.15 -10.95 1.71
CA ALA A 14 -1.40 -11.11 3.14
C ALA A 14 -2.73 -11.83 3.42
N GLY A 15 -3.82 -11.37 2.81
CA GLY A 15 -5.15 -11.98 2.97
C GLY A 15 -5.20 -13.42 2.48
N LEU A 16 -4.63 -13.69 1.31
CA LEU A 16 -4.60 -15.03 0.71
C LEU A 16 -3.72 -16.00 1.52
N THR A 17 -2.56 -15.54 2.02
CA THR A 17 -1.67 -16.36 2.87
C THR A 17 -2.35 -16.73 4.18
N PHE A 18 -2.99 -15.77 4.84
CA PHE A 18 -3.75 -16.02 6.08
C PHE A 18 -4.89 -17.02 5.81
N ALA A 19 -5.69 -16.78 4.77
CA ALA A 19 -6.84 -17.59 4.40
C ALA A 19 -6.48 -19.06 4.22
N LEU A 20 -5.45 -19.36 3.42
CA LEU A 20 -4.98 -20.73 3.18
C LEU A 20 -4.53 -21.44 4.46
N LYS A 21 -3.98 -20.71 5.42
CA LYS A 21 -3.49 -21.32 6.65
C LYS A 21 -4.60 -21.59 7.67
N VAL A 22 -5.63 -20.72 7.74
CA VAL A 22 -6.72 -20.91 8.72
C VAL A 22 -7.86 -21.78 8.18
N ALA A 23 -7.89 -22.06 6.88
CA ALA A 23 -9.00 -22.78 6.23
C ALA A 23 -9.18 -24.23 6.70
N ASP A 24 -8.09 -24.88 7.16
CA ASP A 24 -8.17 -26.22 7.78
C ASP A 24 -8.79 -26.18 9.20
N HIS A 25 -8.97 -24.97 9.76
CA HIS A 25 -9.46 -24.78 11.13
C HIS A 25 -10.85 -24.17 11.19
N GLY A 26 -11.46 -23.78 10.07
CA GLY A 26 -12.80 -23.22 10.06
C GLY A 26 -13.20 -22.61 8.71
N ARG A 27 -14.41 -22.08 8.66
CA ARG A 27 -14.95 -21.38 7.48
C ARG A 27 -14.31 -20.01 7.33
N VAL A 28 -13.90 -19.70 6.12
CA VAL A 28 -13.25 -18.43 5.76
C VAL A 28 -14.07 -17.68 4.75
N VAL A 29 -14.28 -16.40 4.98
CA VAL A 29 -14.85 -15.47 4.00
C VAL A 29 -13.83 -14.39 3.71
N ILE A 30 -13.50 -14.20 2.43
CA ILE A 30 -12.66 -13.11 1.92
C ILE A 30 -13.58 -12.08 1.26
N VAL A 31 -13.49 -10.82 1.67
CA VAL A 31 -14.20 -9.69 1.08
C VAL A 31 -13.21 -8.85 0.28
N THR A 32 -13.48 -8.66 -1.02
CA THR A 32 -12.68 -7.78 -1.89
C THR A 32 -13.56 -6.87 -2.73
N LYS A 33 -13.20 -5.60 -2.84
CA LYS A 33 -14.05 -4.58 -3.48
C LYS A 33 -14.01 -4.57 -5.00
N LYS A 34 -13.09 -5.30 -5.60
CA LYS A 34 -12.97 -5.55 -7.05
C LYS A 34 -12.81 -7.06 -7.28
N ASP A 35 -12.33 -7.44 -8.46
CA ASP A 35 -11.91 -8.81 -8.74
C ASP A 35 -10.83 -9.26 -7.76
N ASP A 36 -10.73 -10.53 -7.47
CA ASP A 36 -9.81 -11.10 -6.48
C ASP A 36 -8.32 -10.89 -6.82
N THR A 37 -8.01 -10.56 -8.06
CA THR A 37 -6.66 -10.23 -8.57
C THR A 37 -6.38 -8.74 -8.62
N GLU A 38 -7.33 -7.85 -8.30
CA GLU A 38 -7.08 -6.41 -8.27
C GLU A 38 -6.50 -6.00 -6.92
N SER A 39 -5.17 -5.98 -6.83
CA SER A 39 -4.44 -5.68 -5.60
C SER A 39 -3.11 -4.99 -5.87
N ASN A 40 -2.52 -4.33 -4.86
CA ASN A 40 -1.13 -3.84 -4.94
C ASN A 40 -0.14 -4.99 -5.21
N THR A 41 -0.43 -6.20 -4.74
CA THR A 41 0.40 -7.39 -4.98
C THR A 41 0.52 -7.67 -6.47
N ASN A 42 -0.59 -7.67 -7.21
CA ASN A 42 -0.61 -7.94 -8.65
C ASN A 42 0.27 -6.98 -9.46
N TYR A 43 0.44 -5.76 -8.96
CA TYR A 43 1.25 -4.72 -9.61
C TYR A 43 2.71 -4.66 -9.15
N ALA A 44 3.12 -5.53 -8.22
CA ALA A 44 4.49 -5.58 -7.73
C ALA A 44 5.42 -6.20 -8.80
N GLN A 45 6.23 -5.35 -9.43
CA GLN A 45 7.16 -5.75 -10.50
C GLN A 45 8.47 -6.33 -9.95
N GLY A 46 8.92 -5.88 -8.76
CA GLY A 46 10.17 -6.30 -8.14
C GLY A 46 10.16 -7.79 -7.74
N GLY A 47 10.46 -8.05 -6.46
CA GLY A 47 10.49 -9.43 -5.99
C GLY A 47 10.23 -9.51 -4.50
N ILE A 48 10.65 -10.62 -3.92
CA ILE A 48 10.61 -10.91 -2.48
C ILE A 48 12.05 -10.98 -1.98
N ALA A 49 12.42 -10.10 -1.05
CA ALA A 49 13.76 -10.10 -0.46
C ALA A 49 13.89 -11.26 0.53
N ALA A 50 14.70 -12.26 0.22
CA ALA A 50 14.93 -13.41 1.11
C ALA A 50 16.36 -13.96 0.95
N VAL A 51 16.96 -14.41 2.04
CA VAL A 51 18.34 -14.88 2.07
C VAL A 51 18.44 -16.31 1.56
N PHE A 52 18.94 -16.47 0.32
CA PHE A 52 19.22 -17.76 -0.31
C PHE A 52 20.67 -17.87 -0.82
N GLY A 53 21.33 -16.73 -1.07
CA GLY A 53 22.69 -16.70 -1.59
C GLY A 53 23.73 -17.20 -0.58
N GLN A 54 24.73 -17.96 -1.03
CA GLN A 54 25.81 -18.45 -0.17
C GLN A 54 26.70 -17.33 0.40
N ASP A 55 26.75 -16.18 -0.29
CA ASP A 55 27.51 -14.99 0.11
C ASP A 55 26.66 -13.99 0.92
N ASP A 56 25.40 -14.30 1.23
CA ASP A 56 24.47 -13.49 1.99
C ASP A 56 24.21 -14.09 3.39
N SER A 57 23.63 -13.29 4.29
CA SER A 57 23.29 -13.72 5.65
C SER A 57 22.06 -12.95 6.18
N PRO A 58 21.31 -13.56 7.12
CA PRO A 58 20.23 -12.85 7.82
C PRO A 58 20.69 -11.53 8.45
N SER A 59 21.86 -11.50 9.05
CA SER A 59 22.43 -10.29 9.67
C SER A 59 22.67 -9.18 8.66
N SER A 60 23.09 -9.51 7.44
CA SER A 60 23.24 -8.53 6.35
C SER A 60 21.88 -7.94 5.94
N HIS A 61 20.84 -8.77 5.76
CA HIS A 61 19.51 -8.31 5.40
C HIS A 61 18.86 -7.47 6.51
N ILE A 62 19.02 -7.88 7.77
CA ILE A 62 18.56 -7.11 8.96
C ILE A 62 19.22 -5.71 8.97
N LYS A 63 20.53 -5.65 8.77
CA LYS A 63 21.26 -4.39 8.73
C LYS A 63 20.74 -3.46 7.62
N ASP A 64 20.65 -3.98 6.40
CA ASP A 64 20.13 -3.20 5.25
C ASP A 64 18.71 -2.66 5.52
N THR A 65 17.86 -3.47 6.16
CA THR A 65 16.47 -3.10 6.48
C THR A 65 16.42 -1.98 7.53
N ILE A 66 17.19 -2.09 8.62
CA ILE A 66 17.24 -1.08 9.70
C ILE A 66 17.84 0.24 9.17
N GLU A 67 18.86 0.15 8.33
CA GLU A 67 19.47 1.34 7.72
C GLU A 67 18.49 2.05 6.79
N ALA A 68 17.77 1.31 5.94
CA ALA A 68 16.72 1.86 5.08
C ALA A 68 15.59 2.51 5.88
N GLY A 69 15.21 1.94 7.02
CA GLY A 69 14.16 2.43 7.92
C GLY A 69 14.57 3.64 8.76
N ALA A 70 15.78 4.22 8.50
CA ALA A 70 16.31 5.41 9.19
C ALA A 70 16.40 5.25 10.73
N GLY A 71 16.65 4.03 11.21
CA GLY A 71 16.78 3.72 12.64
C GLY A 71 15.44 3.65 13.40
N LEU A 72 14.30 3.78 12.73
CA LEU A 72 12.97 3.68 13.33
C LEU A 72 12.32 2.30 13.17
N SER A 73 13.00 1.36 12.54
CA SER A 73 12.55 -0.03 12.44
C SER A 73 12.54 -0.70 13.82
N ASN A 74 11.55 -1.56 14.06
CA ASN A 74 11.56 -2.46 15.23
C ASN A 74 12.50 -3.64 14.94
N PRO A 75 13.64 -3.79 15.68
CA PRO A 75 14.61 -4.84 15.40
C PRO A 75 14.04 -6.26 15.52
N GLU A 76 13.10 -6.51 16.46
CA GLU A 76 12.48 -7.80 16.66
C GLU A 76 11.58 -8.17 15.47
N ALA A 77 10.81 -7.20 14.95
CA ALA A 77 9.98 -7.39 13.78
C ALA A 77 10.82 -7.65 12.52
N VAL A 78 11.92 -6.91 12.35
CA VAL A 78 12.86 -7.13 11.24
C VAL A 78 13.51 -8.52 11.35
N GLN A 79 13.93 -8.93 12.53
CA GLN A 79 14.52 -10.25 12.75
C GLN A 79 13.53 -11.35 12.44
N ALA A 80 12.28 -11.26 12.91
CA ALA A 80 11.23 -12.24 12.62
C ALA A 80 11.00 -12.38 11.11
N MET A 81 10.81 -11.24 10.42
CA MET A 81 10.62 -11.21 8.96
C MET A 81 11.76 -11.89 8.20
N VAL A 82 13.00 -11.52 8.51
CA VAL A 82 14.17 -12.00 7.78
C VAL A 82 14.42 -13.49 8.06
N SER A 83 14.22 -13.95 9.31
CA SER A 83 14.50 -15.33 9.71
C SER A 83 13.46 -16.32 9.16
N GLU A 84 12.19 -15.94 9.12
CA GLU A 84 11.10 -16.82 8.68
C GLU A 84 10.85 -16.76 7.16
N GLY A 85 11.32 -15.68 6.52
CA GLY A 85 11.11 -15.39 5.12
C GLY A 85 11.48 -16.52 4.15
N PRO A 86 12.70 -17.07 4.19
CA PRO A 86 13.13 -18.10 3.23
C PRO A 86 12.21 -19.32 3.20
N ALA A 87 11.81 -19.83 4.36
CA ALA A 87 10.92 -21.01 4.44
C ALA A 87 9.52 -20.73 3.83
N LEU A 88 9.03 -19.50 3.98
CA LEU A 88 7.74 -19.09 3.40
C LEU A 88 7.83 -18.85 1.90
N VAL A 89 8.95 -18.35 1.38
CA VAL A 89 9.19 -18.25 -0.07
C VAL A 89 9.25 -19.66 -0.69
N GLU A 90 9.89 -20.63 -0.04
CA GLU A 90 9.86 -22.04 -0.48
C GLU A 90 8.42 -22.61 -0.45
N LYS A 91 7.62 -22.22 0.57
CA LYS A 91 6.20 -22.61 0.62
C LYS A 91 5.41 -22.05 -0.56
N LEU A 92 5.66 -20.81 -0.99
CA LEU A 92 5.06 -20.24 -2.20
C LEU A 92 5.42 -21.08 -3.45
N SER A 93 6.67 -21.52 -3.60
CA SER A 93 7.06 -22.41 -4.70
C SER A 93 6.27 -23.72 -4.67
N ARG A 94 6.10 -24.32 -3.49
CA ARG A 94 5.25 -25.53 -3.32
C ARG A 94 3.78 -25.30 -3.63
N LEU A 95 3.27 -24.08 -3.44
CA LEU A 95 1.91 -23.69 -3.80
C LEU A 95 1.75 -23.35 -5.30
N GLY A 96 2.82 -23.45 -6.09
CA GLY A 96 2.79 -23.32 -7.54
C GLY A 96 3.23 -21.95 -8.07
N VAL A 97 3.94 -21.16 -7.26
CA VAL A 97 4.61 -19.93 -7.75
C VAL A 97 5.85 -20.33 -8.55
N ALA A 98 5.90 -19.91 -9.82
CA ALA A 98 7.01 -20.19 -10.74
C ALA A 98 8.06 -19.07 -10.69
N PHE A 99 8.93 -19.10 -9.67
CA PHE A 99 10.06 -18.17 -9.59
C PHE A 99 11.09 -18.46 -10.68
N THR A 100 11.79 -17.40 -11.15
CA THR A 100 12.87 -17.51 -12.13
C THR A 100 14.01 -18.35 -11.55
N GLN A 101 14.44 -19.35 -12.33
CA GLN A 101 15.54 -20.22 -11.97
C GLN A 101 16.76 -19.93 -12.83
N GLY A 102 17.91 -19.96 -12.19
CA GLY A 102 19.21 -19.92 -12.82
C GLY A 102 19.74 -21.31 -13.21
N PRO A 103 21.02 -21.43 -13.54
CA PRO A 103 21.66 -22.70 -13.84
C PRO A 103 21.50 -23.72 -12.69
N ALA A 104 21.30 -24.97 -13.02
CA ALA A 104 21.12 -26.09 -12.10
C ALA A 104 19.84 -26.01 -11.21
N GLY A 105 18.84 -25.20 -11.58
CA GLY A 105 17.57 -25.14 -10.88
C GLY A 105 17.56 -24.31 -9.58
N ALA A 106 18.66 -23.64 -9.27
CA ALA A 106 18.69 -22.67 -8.16
C ALA A 106 17.88 -21.42 -8.50
N LEU A 107 17.37 -20.69 -7.49
CA LEU A 107 16.70 -19.42 -7.68
C LEU A 107 17.67 -18.40 -8.32
N ASP A 108 17.22 -17.69 -9.34
CA ASP A 108 17.91 -16.50 -9.83
C ASP A 108 17.64 -15.32 -8.91
N LEU A 109 18.70 -14.72 -8.35
CA LEU A 109 18.58 -13.67 -7.35
C LEU A 109 18.93 -12.31 -7.94
N GLY A 110 17.97 -11.39 -7.88
CA GLY A 110 18.15 -9.99 -8.24
C GLY A 110 18.83 -9.18 -7.12
N ARG A 111 19.22 -7.93 -7.44
CA ARG A 111 19.65 -6.92 -6.47
C ARG A 111 18.93 -5.61 -6.77
N GLU A 112 18.33 -5.02 -5.76
CA GLU A 112 17.67 -3.71 -5.82
C GLU A 112 18.38 -2.68 -4.94
N GLY A 113 17.99 -1.42 -5.09
CA GLY A 113 18.56 -0.30 -4.32
C GLY A 113 18.40 -0.50 -2.81
N GLY A 114 19.46 -0.17 -2.05
CA GLY A 114 19.53 -0.35 -0.60
C GLY A 114 20.00 -1.74 -0.14
N HIS A 115 20.00 -2.76 -1.01
CA HIS A 115 20.50 -4.08 -0.65
C HIS A 115 22.01 -4.19 -0.85
N SER A 116 22.72 -4.70 0.15
CA SER A 116 24.16 -4.98 0.07
C SER A 116 24.46 -6.25 -0.75
N LYS A 117 23.50 -7.18 -0.85
CA LYS A 117 23.64 -8.48 -1.50
C LYS A 117 22.51 -8.75 -2.51
N ARG A 118 22.73 -9.74 -3.40
CA ARG A 118 21.69 -10.27 -4.30
C ARG A 118 20.80 -11.23 -3.50
N ARG A 119 19.56 -10.82 -3.21
CA ARG A 119 18.60 -11.63 -2.42
C ARG A 119 17.16 -11.52 -2.90
N ILE A 120 16.93 -10.85 -4.03
CA ILE A 120 15.58 -10.65 -4.53
C ILE A 120 15.15 -11.85 -5.35
N VAL A 121 14.27 -12.67 -4.80
CA VAL A 121 13.60 -13.77 -5.49
C VAL A 121 12.51 -13.17 -6.37
N HIS A 122 12.47 -13.53 -7.65
CA HIS A 122 11.57 -12.90 -8.61
C HIS A 122 11.02 -13.88 -9.67
N ALA A 123 9.91 -13.51 -10.28
CA ALA A 123 9.38 -14.13 -11.50
C ALA A 123 9.45 -13.07 -12.61
N LYS A 124 10.63 -12.92 -13.22
CA LYS A 124 10.95 -11.86 -14.19
C LYS A 124 10.58 -10.47 -13.62
N ASP A 125 9.71 -9.72 -14.32
CA ASP A 125 9.21 -8.39 -13.95
C ASP A 125 7.72 -8.37 -13.54
N TYR A 126 7.15 -9.55 -13.22
CA TYR A 126 5.75 -9.73 -12.82
C TYR A 126 5.59 -10.61 -11.57
N THR A 127 6.52 -10.50 -10.63
CA THR A 127 6.57 -11.38 -9.44
C THR A 127 5.26 -11.36 -8.66
N GLY A 128 4.69 -10.19 -8.43
CA GLY A 128 3.43 -10.07 -7.70
C GLY A 128 2.26 -10.76 -8.40
N GLN A 129 2.15 -10.61 -9.71
CA GLN A 129 1.12 -11.26 -10.53
C GLN A 129 1.22 -12.79 -10.46
N GLU A 130 2.44 -13.32 -10.52
CA GLU A 130 2.66 -14.77 -10.44
C GLU A 130 2.34 -15.34 -9.05
N VAL A 131 2.71 -14.62 -7.99
CA VAL A 131 2.36 -14.98 -6.61
C VAL A 131 0.84 -14.99 -6.44
N GLU A 132 0.16 -13.94 -6.88
CA GLU A 132 -1.29 -13.82 -6.75
C GLU A 132 -2.02 -14.87 -7.56
N ARG A 133 -1.61 -15.13 -8.81
CA ARG A 133 -2.14 -16.20 -9.65
C ARG A 133 -2.13 -17.56 -8.93
N ALA A 134 -0.98 -17.91 -8.34
CA ALA A 134 -0.83 -19.19 -7.64
C ALA A 134 -1.69 -19.27 -6.38
N LEU A 135 -1.70 -18.22 -5.55
CA LEU A 135 -2.48 -18.19 -4.32
C LEU A 135 -3.99 -18.20 -4.60
N VAL A 136 -4.47 -17.38 -5.54
CA VAL A 136 -5.88 -17.35 -5.95
C VAL A 136 -6.34 -18.70 -6.48
N HIS A 137 -5.49 -19.40 -7.27
CA HIS A 137 -5.78 -20.75 -7.71
C HIS A 137 -6.01 -21.72 -6.54
N GLN A 138 -5.17 -21.68 -5.49
CA GLN A 138 -5.34 -22.50 -4.31
C GLN A 138 -6.61 -22.14 -3.54
N ILE A 139 -6.89 -20.86 -3.36
CA ILE A 139 -8.07 -20.34 -2.66
C ILE A 139 -9.37 -20.77 -3.34
N ARG A 140 -9.48 -20.59 -4.67
CA ARG A 140 -10.70 -20.92 -5.43
C ARG A 140 -11.03 -22.43 -5.42
N ASN A 141 -10.03 -23.27 -5.19
CA ASN A 141 -10.21 -24.71 -5.11
C ASN A 141 -10.38 -25.23 -3.66
N HIS A 142 -10.37 -24.35 -2.64
CA HIS A 142 -10.47 -24.76 -1.24
C HIS A 142 -11.93 -24.80 -0.76
N PRO A 143 -12.42 -25.94 -0.23
CA PRO A 143 -13.84 -26.13 0.10
C PRO A 143 -14.35 -25.25 1.25
N HIS A 144 -13.46 -24.75 2.10
CA HIS A 144 -13.82 -23.94 3.29
C HIS A 144 -13.64 -22.45 3.06
N ILE A 145 -13.24 -22.00 1.85
CA ILE A 145 -13.01 -20.60 1.56
C ILE A 145 -14.05 -20.08 0.56
N THR A 146 -14.66 -18.96 0.89
CA THR A 146 -15.57 -18.22 0.01
C THR A 146 -14.99 -16.84 -0.27
N ILE A 147 -14.88 -16.46 -1.55
CA ILE A 147 -14.49 -15.11 -1.96
C ILE A 147 -15.75 -14.33 -2.37
N LEU A 148 -15.89 -13.14 -1.81
CA LEU A 148 -16.92 -12.17 -2.17
C LEU A 148 -16.27 -11.03 -2.95
N GLU A 149 -16.23 -11.19 -4.27
CA GLU A 149 -15.76 -10.15 -5.19
C GLU A 149 -16.80 -9.03 -5.32
N HIS A 150 -16.33 -7.81 -5.60
CA HIS A 150 -17.17 -6.61 -5.70
C HIS A 150 -18.01 -6.35 -4.44
N HIS A 151 -17.46 -6.65 -3.27
CA HIS A 151 -18.07 -6.37 -1.98
C HIS A 151 -17.14 -5.44 -1.19
N LEU A 152 -17.71 -4.39 -0.58
CA LEU A 152 -16.94 -3.37 0.14
C LEU A 152 -17.22 -3.43 1.63
N ALA A 153 -16.21 -3.72 2.44
CA ALA A 153 -16.32 -3.56 3.89
C ALA A 153 -16.42 -2.07 4.25
N ILE A 154 -17.43 -1.71 5.05
CA ILE A 154 -17.76 -0.34 5.42
C ILE A 154 -17.13 0.02 6.77
N ASP A 155 -17.50 -0.74 7.80
CA ASP A 155 -17.06 -0.57 9.18
C ASP A 155 -16.98 -1.93 9.90
N LEU A 156 -16.13 -1.99 10.93
CA LEU A 156 -16.05 -3.12 11.83
C LEU A 156 -17.28 -3.15 12.76
N ILE A 157 -17.72 -4.33 13.13
CA ILE A 157 -18.80 -4.52 14.10
C ILE A 157 -18.17 -4.65 15.48
N MET A 158 -18.37 -3.63 16.30
CA MET A 158 -17.77 -3.49 17.62
C MET A 158 -18.86 -3.54 18.70
N PHE A 159 -18.72 -4.40 19.69
CA PHE A 159 -19.53 -4.38 20.90
C PHE A 159 -18.86 -5.10 22.06
N GLN A 160 -19.39 -4.94 23.28
CA GLN A 160 -18.86 -5.60 24.46
C GLN A 160 -19.27 -7.08 24.50
N SER A 161 -18.27 -7.94 24.63
CA SER A 161 -18.44 -9.36 24.86
C SER A 161 -17.52 -9.78 26.02
N GLY A 162 -18.10 -10.38 27.06
CA GLY A 162 -17.32 -10.76 28.24
C GLY A 162 -16.73 -9.61 29.07
N GLY A 163 -17.20 -8.38 28.86
CA GLY A 163 -16.74 -7.18 29.60
C GLY A 163 -15.69 -6.33 28.88
N GLU A 164 -15.18 -6.77 27.73
CA GLU A 164 -14.27 -6.02 26.86
C GLU A 164 -14.93 -5.72 25.51
N GLU A 165 -14.61 -4.57 24.93
CA GLU A 165 -15.00 -4.24 23.57
C GLU A 165 -14.12 -5.02 22.58
N ALA A 166 -14.77 -5.75 21.67
CA ALA A 166 -14.11 -6.64 20.73
C ALA A 166 -14.68 -6.49 19.31
N CYS A 167 -13.91 -6.90 18.31
CA CYS A 167 -14.35 -6.98 16.92
C CYS A 167 -15.06 -8.31 16.67
N HIS A 168 -16.28 -8.24 16.13
CA HIS A 168 -17.14 -9.39 15.86
C HIS A 168 -17.50 -9.55 14.38
N GLY A 169 -16.72 -8.93 13.49
CA GLY A 169 -16.94 -8.97 12.06
C GLY A 169 -16.99 -7.59 11.40
N ALA A 170 -17.68 -7.49 10.28
CA ALA A 170 -17.81 -6.25 9.54
C ALA A 170 -19.16 -6.11 8.84
N TYR A 171 -19.58 -4.86 8.62
CA TYR A 171 -20.65 -4.50 7.68
C TYR A 171 -20.09 -4.45 6.27
N VAL A 172 -20.74 -5.12 5.34
CA VAL A 172 -20.28 -5.27 3.95
C VAL A 172 -21.36 -4.80 2.98
N LEU A 173 -21.05 -3.82 2.17
CA LEU A 173 -21.90 -3.35 1.08
C LEU A 173 -21.77 -4.27 -0.13
N GLU A 174 -22.91 -4.71 -0.66
CA GLU A 174 -23.04 -5.29 -1.98
C GLU A 174 -23.47 -4.20 -2.98
N PRO A 175 -22.56 -3.62 -3.78
CA PRO A 175 -22.87 -2.45 -4.61
C PRO A 175 -23.94 -2.69 -5.67
N LYS A 176 -24.09 -3.92 -6.16
CA LYS A 176 -25.09 -4.28 -7.17
C LYS A 176 -26.52 -4.14 -6.66
N THR A 177 -26.75 -4.46 -5.39
CA THR A 177 -28.08 -4.40 -4.77
C THR A 177 -28.27 -3.19 -3.87
N GLY A 178 -27.18 -2.54 -3.44
CA GLY A 178 -27.17 -1.50 -2.43
C GLY A 178 -27.43 -2.02 -1.01
N LYS A 179 -27.47 -3.35 -0.83
CA LYS A 179 -27.69 -3.96 0.49
C LYS A 179 -26.38 -3.96 1.30
N ILE A 180 -26.54 -3.74 2.59
CA ILE A 180 -25.46 -3.89 3.57
C ILE A 180 -25.78 -5.14 4.38
N LEU A 181 -24.80 -6.06 4.38
CA LEU A 181 -24.89 -7.36 5.04
C LEU A 181 -23.96 -7.38 6.25
N GLU A 182 -24.40 -8.00 7.32
CA GLU A 182 -23.63 -8.23 8.53
C GLU A 182 -22.88 -9.57 8.39
N TYR A 183 -21.57 -9.54 8.34
CA TYR A 183 -20.73 -10.73 8.43
C TYR A 183 -20.19 -10.88 9.85
N ALA A 184 -20.83 -11.73 10.63
CA ALA A 184 -20.36 -12.09 11.95
C ALA A 184 -19.16 -13.02 11.85
N ALA A 185 -18.09 -12.74 12.60
CA ALA A 185 -16.87 -13.53 12.60
C ALA A 185 -16.25 -13.63 13.99
N GLY A 186 -15.64 -14.80 14.28
CA GLY A 186 -14.82 -14.94 15.48
C GLY A 186 -13.55 -14.13 15.40
N ILE A 187 -12.88 -14.14 14.23
CA ILE A 187 -11.66 -13.38 13.95
C ILE A 187 -11.86 -12.57 12.67
N THR A 188 -11.42 -11.30 12.69
CA THR A 188 -11.36 -10.44 11.50
C THR A 188 -9.93 -10.03 11.20
N LEU A 189 -9.46 -10.25 9.96
CA LEU A 189 -8.17 -9.78 9.47
C LEU A 189 -8.34 -8.59 8.54
N LEU A 190 -7.63 -7.50 8.80
CA LEU A 190 -7.47 -6.38 7.88
C LEU A 190 -6.21 -6.59 7.01
N ALA A 191 -6.42 -6.83 5.71
CA ALA A 191 -5.39 -7.01 4.70
C ALA A 191 -5.69 -6.17 3.44
N ALA A 192 -6.29 -4.99 3.64
CA ALA A 192 -6.90 -4.14 2.59
C ALA A 192 -5.88 -3.22 1.88
N GLY A 193 -4.58 -3.43 2.07
CA GLY A 193 -3.51 -2.64 1.44
C GLY A 193 -3.35 -1.25 2.03
N GLY A 194 -2.65 -0.38 1.29
CA GLY A 194 -2.30 0.97 1.72
C GLY A 194 -3.29 2.05 1.28
N CYS A 195 -2.80 3.30 1.25
CA CYS A 195 -3.63 4.49 1.06
C CYS A 195 -3.06 5.50 0.06
N GLY A 196 -2.31 5.04 -0.95
CA GLY A 196 -1.68 5.94 -1.92
C GLY A 196 -2.65 6.87 -2.65
N GLN A 197 -3.91 6.46 -2.82
CA GLN A 197 -4.98 7.27 -3.43
C GLN A 197 -5.38 8.51 -2.62
N ALA A 198 -4.88 8.67 -1.41
CA ALA A 198 -5.00 9.91 -0.65
C ALA A 198 -4.13 11.05 -1.23
N PHE A 199 -3.14 10.74 -2.06
CA PHE A 199 -2.25 11.70 -2.71
C PHE A 199 -2.60 11.94 -4.17
N LEU A 200 -2.24 13.10 -4.69
CA LEU A 200 -2.53 13.50 -6.07
C LEU A 200 -1.88 12.57 -7.09
N HIS A 201 -0.59 12.28 -6.89
CA HIS A 201 0.18 11.36 -7.71
C HIS A 201 0.48 10.08 -6.93
N THR A 202 0.13 8.93 -7.50
CA THR A 202 0.36 7.63 -6.86
C THR A 202 0.58 6.54 -7.89
N THR A 203 1.45 5.58 -7.56
CA THR A 203 1.65 4.35 -8.34
C THR A 203 0.65 3.25 -7.96
N ASN A 204 -0.15 3.49 -6.90
CA ASN A 204 -1.10 2.50 -6.42
C ASN A 204 -2.37 2.46 -7.28
N PRO A 205 -3.01 1.30 -7.41
CA PRO A 205 -4.30 1.17 -8.10
C PRO A 205 -5.39 1.97 -7.38
N ALA A 206 -6.51 2.20 -8.09
CA ALA A 206 -7.65 2.98 -7.59
C ALA A 206 -8.23 2.46 -6.27
N ILE A 207 -8.02 1.18 -5.96
CA ILE A 207 -8.49 0.54 -4.73
C ILE A 207 -7.72 0.95 -3.46
N ALA A 208 -6.54 1.56 -3.56
CA ALA A 208 -5.68 1.88 -2.43
C ALA A 208 -6.14 3.15 -1.67
N THR A 209 -7.32 3.11 -1.10
CA THR A 209 -8.01 4.21 -0.42
C THR A 209 -7.89 4.20 1.10
N GLY A 210 -7.11 3.25 1.66
CA GLY A 210 -6.84 3.15 3.10
C GLY A 210 -7.98 2.58 3.92
N ASP A 211 -8.84 1.75 3.32
CA ASP A 211 -10.08 1.28 3.93
C ASP A 211 -9.85 0.54 5.25
N GLY A 212 -8.89 -0.40 5.28
CA GLY A 212 -8.56 -1.17 6.50
C GLY A 212 -8.05 -0.28 7.62
N ILE A 213 -7.17 0.68 7.29
CA ILE A 213 -6.61 1.63 8.27
C ILE A 213 -7.72 2.53 8.83
N ALA A 214 -8.59 3.05 7.95
CA ALA A 214 -9.68 3.93 8.35
C ALA A 214 -10.74 3.21 9.21
N MET A 215 -11.10 1.96 8.87
CA MET A 215 -12.01 1.14 9.67
C MET A 215 -11.43 0.85 11.06
N ALA A 216 -10.16 0.45 11.13
CA ALA A 216 -9.47 0.21 12.40
C ALA A 216 -9.44 1.47 13.28
N TYR A 217 -9.09 2.62 12.69
CA TYR A 217 -9.06 3.91 13.38
C TYR A 217 -10.44 4.29 13.97
N ARG A 218 -11.52 4.14 13.18
CA ARG A 218 -12.90 4.41 13.66
C ARG A 218 -13.34 3.46 14.77
N ALA A 219 -12.86 2.22 14.73
CA ALA A 219 -13.08 1.23 15.78
C ALA A 219 -12.22 1.47 17.04
N GLY A 220 -11.36 2.48 17.06
CA GLY A 220 -10.49 2.79 18.20
C GLY A 220 -9.17 2.01 18.25
N ALA A 221 -8.79 1.29 17.19
CA ALA A 221 -7.50 0.63 17.14
C ALA A 221 -6.35 1.64 17.12
N ALA A 222 -5.23 1.28 17.74
CA ALA A 222 -4.01 2.06 17.68
C ALA A 222 -3.46 2.08 16.26
N VAL A 223 -3.10 3.28 15.75
CA VAL A 223 -2.41 3.47 14.49
C VAL A 223 -1.07 4.16 14.72
N ALA A 224 -0.07 3.91 13.88
CA ALA A 224 1.26 4.47 14.05
C ALA A 224 1.91 4.79 12.70
N ASN A 225 2.85 5.75 12.73
CA ASN A 225 3.74 6.08 11.62
C ASN A 225 3.03 6.50 10.32
N MET A 226 1.81 7.04 10.41
CA MET A 226 1.00 7.43 9.24
C MET A 226 1.64 8.54 8.41
N GLU A 227 2.57 9.30 8.95
CA GLU A 227 3.34 10.32 8.24
C GLU A 227 4.39 9.74 7.28
N PHE A 228 4.71 8.45 7.37
CA PHE A 228 5.74 7.81 6.56
C PHE A 228 5.15 7.14 5.32
N MET A 229 4.69 7.95 4.38
CA MET A 229 4.43 7.52 3.01
C MET A 229 5.74 7.52 2.23
N GLN A 230 6.12 6.38 1.67
CA GLN A 230 7.25 6.32 0.73
C GLN A 230 6.81 6.82 -0.64
N PHE A 231 7.60 7.69 -1.25
CA PHE A 231 7.38 8.20 -2.60
C PHE A 231 8.38 7.60 -3.58
N HIS A 232 7.91 7.15 -4.73
CA HIS A 232 8.78 6.86 -5.86
C HIS A 232 9.16 8.19 -6.53
N PRO A 233 10.46 8.46 -6.80
CA PRO A 233 10.91 9.78 -7.25
C PRO A 233 10.44 10.14 -8.66
N THR A 234 10.31 9.16 -9.55
CA THR A 234 10.07 9.41 -10.98
C THR A 234 8.88 8.60 -11.49
N THR A 235 7.73 9.24 -11.63
CA THR A 235 6.59 8.77 -12.40
C THR A 235 6.26 9.76 -13.48
N LEU A 236 5.66 9.30 -14.58
CA LEU A 236 5.25 10.19 -15.66
C LEU A 236 4.21 11.18 -15.17
N TYR A 237 4.47 12.46 -15.39
CA TYR A 237 3.48 13.51 -15.16
C TYR A 237 2.51 13.59 -16.33
N GLN A 238 1.21 13.75 -16.03
CA GLN A 238 0.13 13.95 -17.00
C GLN A 238 -0.78 15.07 -16.50
N ASP A 239 -1.14 16.01 -17.40
CA ASP A 239 -2.01 17.15 -17.06
C ASP A 239 -3.46 16.74 -16.73
N SER A 240 -3.94 15.67 -17.34
CA SER A 240 -5.25 15.09 -17.06
C SER A 240 -5.10 13.94 -16.08
N LEU A 241 -5.47 14.16 -14.83
CA LEU A 241 -5.60 13.09 -13.84
C LEU A 241 -6.99 12.46 -14.02
N ASP A 242 -7.06 11.28 -14.62
CA ASP A 242 -8.17 10.39 -14.34
C ASP A 242 -8.06 9.98 -12.86
N GLU A 243 -9.11 10.20 -12.09
CA GLU A 243 -9.14 9.93 -10.64
C GLU A 243 -8.85 8.46 -10.31
N ASN A 244 -8.99 7.58 -11.29
CA ASN A 244 -8.79 6.14 -11.18
C ASN A 244 -7.49 5.64 -11.81
N GLU A 245 -6.71 6.51 -12.46
CA GLU A 245 -5.48 6.11 -13.12
C GLU A 245 -4.29 6.19 -12.16
N ARG A 246 -3.46 5.15 -12.16
CA ARG A 246 -2.18 5.14 -11.46
C ARG A 246 -1.11 5.82 -12.30
N SER A 247 -0.21 6.57 -11.66
CA SER A 247 0.93 7.19 -12.33
C SER A 247 1.83 6.12 -12.94
N PHE A 248 2.20 6.30 -14.22
CA PHE A 248 3.08 5.38 -14.93
C PHE A 248 4.51 5.49 -14.38
N LEU A 249 5.07 4.37 -13.96
CA LEU A 249 6.39 4.31 -13.32
C LEU A 249 7.51 4.47 -14.35
N ILE A 250 8.41 5.44 -14.14
CA ILE A 250 9.68 5.56 -14.83
C ILE A 250 10.77 4.99 -13.91
N SER A 251 11.28 3.81 -14.25
CA SER A 251 12.23 3.06 -13.42
C SER A 251 13.47 3.87 -13.05
N GLU A 252 14.01 3.64 -11.85
CA GLU A 252 15.32 4.18 -11.43
C GLU A 252 16.46 3.77 -12.33
N ALA A 253 16.36 2.63 -13.02
CA ALA A 253 17.35 2.16 -13.96
C ALA A 253 17.62 3.17 -15.09
N VAL A 254 16.64 4.04 -15.42
CA VAL A 254 16.81 5.11 -16.42
C VAL A 254 17.84 6.14 -15.95
N ARG A 255 17.77 6.54 -14.64
CA ARG A 255 18.80 7.41 -14.05
C ARG A 255 20.14 6.68 -13.90
N GLY A 256 20.09 5.40 -13.55
CA GLY A 256 21.29 4.53 -13.52
C GLY A 256 22.01 4.44 -14.86
N GLU A 257 21.30 4.54 -15.98
CA GLU A 257 21.85 4.52 -17.33
C GLU A 257 22.38 5.89 -17.81
N GLY A 258 22.13 6.95 -17.03
CA GLY A 258 22.71 8.28 -17.26
C GLY A 258 21.71 9.41 -17.53
N ALA A 259 20.39 9.18 -17.36
CA ALA A 259 19.41 10.27 -17.45
C ALA A 259 19.59 11.28 -16.33
N VAL A 260 19.33 12.56 -16.61
CA VAL A 260 19.58 13.69 -15.73
C VAL A 260 18.28 14.43 -15.42
N LEU A 261 18.01 14.74 -14.15
CA LEU A 261 16.86 15.52 -13.72
C LEU A 261 17.13 17.02 -13.92
N ARG A 262 16.19 17.69 -14.61
CA ARG A 262 16.26 19.12 -14.90
C ARG A 262 14.96 19.82 -14.47
N ASP A 263 15.10 21.06 -13.98
CA ASP A 263 13.94 21.96 -13.85
C ASP A 263 13.41 22.40 -15.23
N LEU A 264 12.29 23.11 -15.26
CA LEU A 264 11.69 23.57 -16.52
C LEU A 264 12.54 24.64 -17.27
N LYS A 265 13.57 25.19 -16.61
CA LYS A 265 14.54 26.11 -17.20
C LYS A 265 15.77 25.38 -17.78
N GLY A 266 15.84 24.04 -17.63
CA GLY A 266 16.92 23.20 -18.14
C GLY A 266 18.11 23.03 -17.18
N ARG A 267 18.07 23.58 -15.94
CA ARG A 267 19.13 23.44 -14.93
C ARG A 267 19.10 22.02 -14.35
N ALA A 268 20.26 21.34 -14.33
CA ALA A 268 20.45 20.09 -13.60
C ALA A 268 20.64 20.42 -12.12
N PHE A 269 19.63 20.12 -11.28
CA PHE A 269 19.61 20.55 -9.88
C PHE A 269 20.16 19.51 -8.88
N MET A 270 20.17 18.23 -9.21
CA MET A 270 20.56 17.16 -8.30
C MET A 270 21.97 17.31 -7.67
N PRO A 271 23.00 17.88 -8.36
CA PRO A 271 24.31 18.13 -7.76
C PRO A 271 24.27 19.07 -6.55
N GLU A 272 23.28 19.94 -6.42
CA GLU A 272 23.10 20.84 -5.27
C GLU A 272 22.59 20.09 -4.02
N TYR A 273 21.95 18.92 -4.22
CA TYR A 273 21.31 18.13 -3.15
C TYR A 273 22.17 16.95 -2.67
N HIS A 274 22.96 16.33 -3.57
CA HIS A 274 23.74 15.15 -3.20
C HIS A 274 24.94 14.93 -4.12
N LYS A 275 26.07 14.46 -3.51
CA LYS A 275 27.33 14.18 -4.23
C LYS A 275 27.22 13.14 -5.37
N LEU A 276 26.28 12.23 -5.28
CA LEU A 276 26.00 11.24 -6.33
C LEU A 276 25.00 11.78 -7.37
N ALA A 277 24.56 13.02 -7.26
CA ALA A 277 23.59 13.66 -8.16
C ALA A 277 22.38 12.75 -8.42
N ASP A 278 22.06 12.47 -9.69
CA ASP A 278 20.89 11.66 -10.10
C ASP A 278 20.94 10.18 -9.66
N LEU A 279 22.10 9.72 -9.21
CA LEU A 279 22.31 8.37 -8.64
C LEU A 279 22.12 8.34 -7.11
N ALA A 280 21.69 9.43 -6.48
CA ALA A 280 21.37 9.48 -5.06
C ALA A 280 20.24 8.49 -4.71
N PRO A 281 20.12 8.05 -3.44
CA PRO A 281 18.99 7.24 -2.95
C PRO A 281 17.64 7.86 -3.32
N ARG A 282 16.63 6.99 -3.54
CA ARG A 282 15.32 7.44 -4.05
C ARG A 282 14.60 8.46 -3.18
N ASP A 283 14.76 8.39 -1.86
CA ASP A 283 14.19 9.34 -0.91
C ASP A 283 14.86 10.72 -1.02
N VAL A 284 16.18 10.78 -1.24
CA VAL A 284 16.92 12.03 -1.50
C VAL A 284 16.44 12.67 -2.81
N VAL A 285 16.31 11.87 -3.86
CA VAL A 285 15.83 12.37 -5.17
C VAL A 285 14.39 12.87 -5.06
N ALA A 286 13.50 12.14 -4.38
CA ALA A 286 12.12 12.57 -4.19
C ALA A 286 12.04 13.89 -3.42
N ARG A 287 12.83 14.06 -2.35
CA ARG A 287 12.90 15.33 -1.60
C ARG A 287 13.45 16.47 -2.43
N ALA A 288 14.47 16.22 -3.26
CA ALA A 288 15.03 17.24 -4.15
C ALA A 288 14.00 17.73 -5.17
N ILE A 289 13.32 16.81 -5.86
CA ILE A 289 12.27 17.16 -6.82
C ILE A 289 11.15 17.94 -6.12
N ASP A 290 10.64 17.47 -4.99
CA ASP A 290 9.58 18.15 -4.23
C ASP A 290 10.00 19.55 -3.76
N SER A 291 11.26 19.75 -3.39
CA SER A 291 11.81 21.06 -3.01
C SER A 291 11.84 22.02 -4.19
N GLU A 292 12.28 21.56 -5.36
CA GLU A 292 12.28 22.36 -6.61
C GLU A 292 10.84 22.74 -7.00
N LEU A 293 9.91 21.80 -6.99
CA LEU A 293 8.49 22.06 -7.31
C LEU A 293 7.86 23.06 -6.34
N LYS A 294 8.16 22.96 -5.05
CA LYS A 294 7.63 23.89 -4.05
C LYS A 294 8.26 25.29 -4.14
N ALA A 295 9.49 25.39 -4.59
CA ALA A 295 10.18 26.66 -4.79
C ALA A 295 9.71 27.38 -6.06
N SER A 296 9.51 26.64 -7.16
CA SER A 296 9.11 27.21 -8.46
C SER A 296 7.59 27.40 -8.60
N GLY A 297 6.79 26.54 -7.97
CA GLY A 297 5.35 26.43 -8.20
C GLY A 297 4.99 25.58 -9.43
N ASP A 298 5.98 24.91 -10.05
CA ASP A 298 5.78 24.04 -11.19
C ASP A 298 5.12 22.72 -10.78
N PHE A 299 4.54 21.99 -11.74
CA PHE A 299 3.84 20.72 -11.49
C PHE A 299 4.71 19.49 -11.71
N HIS A 300 5.82 19.62 -12.44
CA HIS A 300 6.75 18.53 -12.76
C HIS A 300 8.16 19.05 -12.99
N VAL A 301 9.12 18.15 -13.03
CA VAL A 301 10.47 18.36 -13.55
C VAL A 301 10.66 17.50 -14.81
N ASN A 302 11.75 17.67 -15.53
CA ASN A 302 12.07 16.87 -16.71
C ASN A 302 13.17 15.86 -16.39
N LEU A 303 13.00 14.63 -16.86
CA LEU A 303 14.05 13.63 -16.93
C LEU A 303 14.63 13.67 -18.34
N ASP A 304 15.84 14.19 -18.48
CA ASP A 304 16.58 14.32 -19.74
C ASP A 304 17.28 13.00 -20.07
N ILE A 305 16.86 12.35 -21.15
CA ILE A 305 17.42 11.09 -21.64
C ILE A 305 18.48 11.28 -22.73
N ALA A 306 18.80 12.52 -23.14
CA ALA A 306 19.80 12.80 -24.15
C ALA A 306 21.18 12.18 -23.86
N PRO A 307 21.67 12.14 -22.60
CA PRO A 307 22.93 11.49 -22.29
C PRO A 307 22.96 9.98 -22.56
N ILE A 308 21.79 9.31 -22.56
CA ILE A 308 21.69 7.88 -22.91
C ILE A 308 21.70 7.70 -24.42
N GLY A 309 21.06 8.61 -25.17
CA GLY A 309 20.75 8.53 -26.58
C GLY A 309 19.46 7.73 -26.84
N LEU A 310 18.64 8.24 -27.77
CA LEU A 310 17.29 7.74 -28.00
C LEU A 310 17.26 6.27 -28.45
N GLU A 311 18.14 5.85 -29.33
CA GLU A 311 18.24 4.45 -29.82
C GLU A 311 18.51 3.50 -28.66
N LYS A 312 19.56 3.77 -27.85
CA LYS A 312 19.91 2.99 -26.68
C LYS A 312 18.79 2.99 -25.63
N PHE A 313 18.06 4.12 -25.47
CA PHE A 313 16.92 4.19 -24.58
C PHE A 313 15.78 3.27 -25.03
N HIS A 314 15.45 3.24 -26.31
CA HIS A 314 14.44 2.33 -26.86
C HIS A 314 14.81 0.86 -26.66
N ASP A 315 16.06 0.50 -26.93
CA ASP A 315 16.55 -0.88 -26.77
C ASP A 315 16.57 -1.33 -25.32
N ARG A 316 17.01 -0.45 -24.42
CA ARG A 316 17.16 -0.77 -22.98
C ARG A 316 15.87 -0.74 -22.22
N PHE A 317 14.94 0.16 -22.59
CA PHE A 317 13.69 0.44 -21.87
C PHE A 317 12.46 0.40 -22.79
N PRO A 318 12.21 -0.70 -23.52
CA PRO A 318 11.12 -0.76 -24.50
C PRO A 318 9.75 -0.51 -23.89
N ASN A 319 9.47 -1.03 -22.68
CA ASN A 319 8.20 -0.84 -21.98
C ASN A 319 7.99 0.62 -21.56
N ILE A 320 9.04 1.31 -21.10
CA ILE A 320 8.97 2.74 -20.74
C ILE A 320 8.78 3.57 -22.01
N SER A 321 9.51 3.27 -23.05
CA SER A 321 9.41 3.93 -24.36
C SER A 321 7.99 3.83 -24.94
N GLN A 322 7.44 2.61 -24.96
CA GLN A 322 6.07 2.38 -25.40
C GLN A 322 5.03 3.08 -24.51
N GLY A 323 5.22 3.01 -23.18
CA GLY A 323 4.32 3.64 -22.22
C GLY A 323 4.30 5.17 -22.34
N CYS A 324 5.44 5.80 -22.62
CA CYS A 324 5.54 7.23 -22.92
C CYS A 324 4.81 7.57 -24.23
N ALA A 325 5.07 6.80 -25.30
CA ALA A 325 4.45 7.02 -26.61
C ALA A 325 2.91 6.89 -26.55
N GLN A 326 2.39 5.87 -25.85
CA GLN A 326 0.94 5.68 -25.65
C GLN A 326 0.27 6.84 -24.91
N ARG A 327 1.04 7.61 -24.13
CA ARG A 327 0.58 8.79 -23.36
C ARG A 327 0.94 10.11 -24.03
N GLY A 328 1.31 10.09 -25.31
CA GLY A 328 1.57 11.27 -26.11
C GLY A 328 2.88 12.00 -25.83
N ILE A 329 3.82 11.36 -25.11
CA ILE A 329 5.14 11.94 -24.86
C ILE A 329 6.04 11.75 -26.08
N ASP A 330 6.51 12.88 -26.63
CA ASP A 330 7.44 12.90 -27.77
C ASP A 330 8.88 12.71 -27.28
N LEU A 331 9.38 11.48 -27.35
CA LEU A 331 10.74 11.14 -26.92
C LEU A 331 11.84 11.75 -27.83
N LEU A 332 11.51 12.26 -29.03
CA LEU A 332 12.46 12.99 -29.85
C LEU A 332 12.96 14.29 -29.19
N LYS A 333 12.19 14.83 -28.24
CA LYS A 333 12.61 15.97 -27.43
C LYS A 333 13.59 15.60 -26.31
N ASN A 334 13.85 14.31 -26.11
CA ASN A 334 14.70 13.74 -25.06
C ASN A 334 14.28 14.12 -23.62
N LEU A 335 13.09 14.65 -23.41
CA LEU A 335 12.58 15.08 -22.10
C LEU A 335 11.31 14.30 -21.74
N ILE A 336 11.35 13.65 -20.59
CA ILE A 336 10.18 12.97 -20.01
C ILE A 336 9.73 13.79 -18.81
N PRO A 337 8.50 14.37 -18.79
CA PRO A 337 7.99 15.07 -17.63
C PRO A 337 7.77 14.07 -16.49
N VAL A 338 8.39 14.31 -15.32
CA VAL A 338 8.32 13.41 -14.18
C VAL A 338 7.95 14.13 -12.90
N VAL A 339 7.28 13.41 -12.00
CA VAL A 339 6.87 13.88 -10.66
C VAL A 339 6.99 12.72 -9.67
N PRO A 340 7.32 12.98 -8.39
CA PRO A 340 7.24 11.94 -7.37
C PRO A 340 5.81 11.45 -7.20
N ALA A 341 5.63 10.20 -6.79
CA ALA A 341 4.30 9.64 -6.53
C ALA A 341 4.29 8.79 -5.27
N ALA A 342 3.19 8.85 -4.51
CA ALA A 342 2.97 7.99 -3.35
C ALA A 342 3.03 6.51 -3.78
N HIS A 343 3.81 5.71 -3.07
CA HIS A 343 4.17 4.36 -3.52
C HIS A 343 3.89 3.27 -2.49
N TYR A 344 4.24 3.49 -1.23
CA TYR A 344 4.03 2.52 -0.15
C TYR A 344 3.84 3.20 1.20
N MET A 345 2.81 2.78 1.97
CA MET A 345 2.55 3.24 3.32
C MET A 345 3.38 2.42 4.32
N CYS A 346 4.35 3.07 5.00
CA CYS A 346 5.17 2.41 6.03
C CYS A 346 4.48 2.35 7.40
N GLY A 347 3.47 3.21 7.61
CA GLY A 347 2.61 3.21 8.79
C GLY A 347 1.34 2.37 8.60
N GLY A 348 0.42 2.46 9.54
CA GLY A 348 -0.86 1.74 9.49
C GLY A 348 -1.38 1.34 10.86
N VAL A 349 -2.20 0.31 10.91
CA VAL A 349 -2.72 -0.29 12.14
C VAL A 349 -1.57 -0.93 12.92
N LYS A 350 -1.32 -0.46 14.14
CA LYS A 350 -0.25 -1.00 14.98
C LYS A 350 -0.55 -2.43 15.38
N THR A 351 0.41 -3.33 15.16
CA THR A 351 0.31 -4.74 15.54
C THR A 351 1.46 -5.18 16.44
N ASP A 352 1.25 -6.29 17.14
CA ASP A 352 2.31 -7.05 17.73
C ASP A 352 3.01 -7.95 16.67
N LEU A 353 3.96 -8.76 17.10
CA LEU A 353 4.69 -9.68 16.21
C LEU A 353 3.82 -10.78 15.60
N ASP A 354 2.65 -11.03 16.16
CA ASP A 354 1.69 -12.03 15.71
C ASP A 354 0.47 -11.41 14.99
N GLY A 355 0.58 -10.14 14.58
CA GLY A 355 -0.44 -9.44 13.81
C GLY A 355 -1.68 -9.03 14.61
N ARG A 356 -1.70 -9.19 15.96
CA ARG A 356 -2.80 -8.71 16.80
C ARG A 356 -2.80 -7.20 16.86
N THR A 357 -3.97 -6.60 16.77
CA THR A 357 -4.15 -5.16 17.01
C THR A 357 -4.40 -4.88 18.51
N SER A 358 -4.69 -3.62 18.85
CA SER A 358 -5.14 -3.25 20.19
C SER A 358 -6.59 -3.66 20.52
N ILE A 359 -7.29 -4.26 19.57
CA ILE A 359 -8.69 -4.68 19.70
C ILE A 359 -8.76 -6.21 19.66
N PRO A 360 -9.35 -6.87 20.68
CA PRO A 360 -9.58 -8.31 20.67
C PRO A 360 -10.38 -8.76 19.44
N GLY A 361 -10.03 -9.90 18.87
CA GLY A 361 -10.66 -10.44 17.66
C GLY A 361 -10.28 -9.74 16.34
N LEU A 362 -9.47 -8.68 16.40
CA LEU A 362 -9.01 -7.92 15.23
C LEU A 362 -7.52 -8.08 14.99
N TYR A 363 -7.16 -8.50 13.78
CA TYR A 363 -5.81 -8.67 13.29
C TYR A 363 -5.54 -7.75 12.09
N ALA A 364 -4.28 -7.45 11.82
CA ALA A 364 -3.87 -6.75 10.59
C ALA A 364 -2.55 -7.31 10.05
N ALA A 365 -2.42 -7.37 8.71
CA ALA A 365 -1.20 -7.81 8.03
C ALA A 365 -1.04 -7.12 6.66
N GLY A 366 0.20 -7.14 6.13
CA GLY A 366 0.56 -6.45 4.91
C GLY A 366 0.52 -4.93 5.05
N GLU A 367 0.40 -4.20 3.96
CA GLU A 367 0.50 -2.74 3.93
C GLU A 367 -0.58 -1.99 4.75
N THR A 368 -1.61 -2.69 5.24
CA THR A 368 -2.57 -2.14 6.20
C THR A 368 -1.99 -2.03 7.60
N ALA A 369 -1.02 -2.88 7.93
CA ALA A 369 -0.42 -2.98 9.26
C ALA A 369 0.84 -2.14 9.40
N CYS A 370 1.06 -1.62 10.59
CA CYS A 370 2.34 -1.09 11.04
C CYS A 370 3.00 -2.12 11.98
N THR A 371 3.76 -3.04 11.40
CA THR A 371 4.53 -4.08 12.13
C THR A 371 5.80 -3.50 12.78
N GLY A 372 6.23 -2.31 12.30
CA GLY A 372 7.49 -1.68 12.66
C GLY A 372 8.69 -2.11 11.82
N VAL A 373 8.53 -3.02 10.86
CA VAL A 373 9.64 -3.46 9.98
C VAL A 373 10.23 -2.29 9.19
N HIS A 374 9.39 -1.44 8.61
CA HIS A 374 9.84 -0.44 7.65
C HIS A 374 10.38 0.86 8.24
N GLY A 375 10.14 1.13 9.53
CA GLY A 375 10.54 2.41 10.12
C GLY A 375 9.99 3.59 9.32
N ALA A 376 10.87 4.55 8.98
CA ALA A 376 10.47 5.72 8.20
C ALA A 376 10.47 5.48 6.68
N ASN A 377 11.10 4.42 6.19
CA ASN A 377 11.27 4.18 4.76
C ASN A 377 11.52 2.70 4.46
N ARG A 378 10.71 2.11 3.60
CA ARG A 378 10.75 0.70 3.26
C ARG A 378 11.94 0.35 2.37
N LEU A 379 12.71 -0.67 2.74
CA LEU A 379 13.68 -1.29 1.83
C LEU A 379 12.93 -1.98 0.67
N ALA A 380 13.42 -1.85 -0.54
CA ALA A 380 12.83 -2.46 -1.73
C ALA A 380 12.61 -3.96 -1.53
N SER A 381 11.53 -4.51 -2.10
CA SER A 381 11.16 -5.94 -2.03
C SER A 381 10.93 -6.55 -0.64
N ASN A 382 10.98 -5.75 0.45
CA ASN A 382 10.57 -6.20 1.78
C ASN A 382 9.04 -6.23 1.99
N SER A 383 8.26 -5.51 1.18
CA SER A 383 6.81 -5.41 1.36
C SER A 383 6.07 -6.75 1.20
N LEU A 384 6.41 -7.50 0.15
CA LEU A 384 5.81 -8.83 -0.06
C LEU A 384 6.28 -9.83 0.99
N LEU A 385 7.55 -9.72 1.44
CA LEU A 385 8.08 -10.56 2.50
C LEU A 385 7.39 -10.30 3.85
N GLU A 386 7.22 -9.02 4.22
CA GLU A 386 6.49 -8.62 5.42
C GLU A 386 5.06 -9.17 5.39
N ALA A 387 4.35 -8.92 4.30
CA ALA A 387 2.98 -9.38 4.14
C ALA A 387 2.84 -10.90 4.29
N LEU A 388 3.78 -11.65 3.71
CA LEU A 388 3.82 -13.11 3.78
C LEU A 388 4.09 -13.61 5.21
N VAL A 389 5.13 -13.08 5.87
CA VAL A 389 5.55 -13.54 7.20
C VAL A 389 4.52 -13.17 8.26
N PHE A 390 4.08 -11.93 8.32
CA PHE A 390 3.16 -11.50 9.37
C PHE A 390 1.74 -12.03 9.16
N ALA A 391 1.31 -12.31 7.93
CA ALA A 391 0.06 -13.03 7.69
C ALA A 391 0.14 -14.50 8.17
N ASP A 392 1.27 -15.19 7.95
CA ASP A 392 1.48 -16.57 8.45
C ASP A 392 1.51 -16.62 9.98
N ARG A 393 2.17 -15.65 10.64
CA ARG A 393 2.19 -15.51 12.10
C ARG A 393 0.80 -15.19 12.65
N ALA A 394 0.09 -14.21 12.05
CA ALA A 394 -1.27 -13.84 12.44
C ALA A 394 -2.22 -15.04 12.35
N ALA A 395 -2.13 -15.83 11.27
CA ALA A 395 -2.93 -17.05 11.13
C ALA A 395 -2.64 -18.08 12.23
N THR A 396 -1.36 -18.25 12.59
CA THR A 396 -0.97 -19.17 13.68
C THR A 396 -1.56 -18.73 15.03
N ALA A 397 -1.57 -17.43 15.30
CA ALA A 397 -2.15 -16.88 16.52
C ALA A 397 -3.68 -16.97 16.51
N ALA A 398 -4.31 -16.56 15.41
CA ALA A 398 -5.77 -16.58 15.24
C ALA A 398 -6.39 -17.97 15.43
N VAL A 399 -5.74 -19.01 14.92
CA VAL A 399 -6.20 -20.41 15.12
C VAL A 399 -6.22 -20.82 16.60
N LYS A 400 -5.27 -20.33 17.40
CA LYS A 400 -5.21 -20.64 18.84
C LYS A 400 -6.28 -19.90 19.65
N GLU A 401 -6.65 -18.70 19.24
CA GLU A 401 -7.62 -17.85 19.94
C GLU A 401 -9.07 -18.13 19.55
N LYS A 402 -9.30 -18.44 18.29
CA LYS A 402 -10.58 -18.75 17.61
C LYS A 402 -11.83 -18.67 18.52
N PRO A 403 -12.31 -17.46 18.85
CA PRO A 403 -13.59 -17.31 19.55
C PRO A 403 -14.74 -17.64 18.61
N GLU A 404 -15.89 -18.04 19.19
CA GLU A 404 -17.11 -18.24 18.41
C GLU A 404 -17.66 -16.92 17.90
N ALA A 405 -18.22 -16.93 16.68
CA ALA A 405 -18.90 -15.77 16.13
C ALA A 405 -20.18 -15.48 16.94
N ALA A 406 -20.29 -14.24 17.42
CA ALA A 406 -21.45 -13.77 18.18
C ALA A 406 -22.58 -13.29 17.26
N ALA A 407 -23.80 -13.19 17.79
CA ALA A 407 -24.87 -12.51 17.09
C ALA A 407 -24.58 -11.00 17.02
N VAL A 408 -24.67 -10.42 15.83
CA VAL A 408 -24.31 -9.03 15.57
C VAL A 408 -25.55 -8.18 15.24
N PRO A 409 -25.54 -6.86 15.55
CA PRO A 409 -26.64 -5.98 15.22
C PRO A 409 -26.76 -5.77 13.72
N ALA A 410 -28.00 -5.61 13.23
CA ALA A 410 -28.26 -5.26 11.83
C ALA A 410 -27.76 -3.83 11.54
N TRP A 411 -27.42 -3.58 10.28
CA TRP A 411 -27.10 -2.23 9.81
C TRP A 411 -28.30 -1.31 9.95
N ASP A 412 -28.10 -0.14 10.56
CA ASP A 412 -29.12 0.91 10.67
C ASP A 412 -28.99 1.90 9.51
N TYR A 413 -29.99 1.96 8.66
CA TYR A 413 -30.04 2.89 7.52
C TYR A 413 -30.38 4.34 7.92
N VAL A 414 -30.74 4.61 9.17
CA VAL A 414 -31.00 5.95 9.77
C VAL A 414 -31.89 6.86 8.89
N GLY A 415 -32.79 6.28 8.08
CA GLY A 415 -33.67 7.06 7.21
C GLY A 415 -32.97 7.72 6.02
N SER A 416 -31.75 7.27 5.64
CA SER A 416 -30.98 7.82 4.54
C SER A 416 -31.72 7.75 3.19
N VAL A 417 -31.50 8.75 2.33
CA VAL A 417 -32.14 8.88 1.02
C VAL A 417 -31.13 8.74 -0.13
N PRO A 418 -31.53 8.32 -1.32
CA PRO A 418 -30.61 8.28 -2.47
C PRO A 418 -30.06 9.65 -2.80
N SER A 419 -28.75 9.77 -2.97
CA SER A 419 -28.14 10.99 -3.48
C SER A 419 -28.31 11.12 -4.98
N ARG A 420 -28.62 12.34 -5.46
CA ARG A 420 -28.70 12.69 -6.88
C ARG A 420 -27.44 13.40 -7.38
N GLU A 421 -26.57 13.84 -6.47
CA GLU A 421 -25.40 14.66 -6.81
C GLU A 421 -24.12 13.92 -6.37
N LYS A 422 -23.23 13.68 -7.33
CA LYS A 422 -21.91 13.09 -7.08
C LYS A 422 -20.80 14.15 -7.03
N VAL A 423 -21.13 15.40 -7.33
CA VAL A 423 -20.13 16.49 -7.38
C VAL A 423 -19.46 16.70 -6.04
N VAL A 424 -20.17 16.56 -4.93
CA VAL A 424 -19.63 16.71 -3.56
C VAL A 424 -18.55 15.68 -3.29
N ILE A 425 -18.81 14.41 -3.65
CA ILE A 425 -17.85 13.33 -3.46
C ILE A 425 -16.58 13.58 -4.27
N ARG A 426 -16.74 13.90 -5.55
CA ARG A 426 -15.62 14.15 -6.45
C ARG A 426 -14.79 15.36 -6.01
N GLN A 427 -15.47 16.48 -5.71
CA GLN A 427 -14.80 17.72 -5.29
C GLN A 427 -13.99 17.52 -4.01
N ASN A 428 -14.56 16.87 -2.99
CA ASN A 428 -13.86 16.65 -1.73
C ASN A 428 -12.68 15.67 -1.88
N ARG A 429 -12.83 14.62 -2.70
CA ARG A 429 -11.73 13.69 -3.01
C ARG A 429 -10.54 14.42 -3.64
N LEU A 430 -10.79 15.26 -4.65
CA LEU A 430 -9.74 16.06 -5.30
C LEU A 430 -9.12 17.06 -4.33
N SER A 431 -9.93 17.74 -3.52
CA SER A 431 -9.46 18.71 -2.52
C SER A 431 -8.52 18.07 -1.49
N ILE A 432 -8.84 16.87 -0.99
CA ILE A 432 -7.99 16.14 -0.06
C ILE A 432 -6.66 15.74 -0.72
N ARG A 433 -6.71 15.21 -1.94
CA ARG A 433 -5.51 14.78 -2.70
C ARG A 433 -4.56 15.95 -2.94
N TRP A 434 -5.08 17.13 -3.38
CA TRP A 434 -4.30 18.35 -3.53
C TRP A 434 -3.75 18.87 -2.20
N LEU A 435 -4.56 18.80 -1.14
CA LEU A 435 -4.17 19.25 0.19
C LEU A 435 -2.97 18.45 0.71
N LEU A 436 -3.04 17.11 0.66
CA LEU A 436 -1.95 16.25 1.09
C LEU A 436 -0.71 16.45 0.22
N TRP A 437 -0.87 16.50 -1.10
CA TRP A 437 0.26 16.69 -2.01
C TRP A 437 1.04 17.96 -1.71
N ASN A 438 0.35 19.09 -1.60
CA ASN A 438 1.01 20.38 -1.46
C ASN A 438 1.49 20.69 -0.03
N TYR A 439 0.77 20.23 1.00
CA TYR A 439 1.01 20.67 2.37
C TYR A 439 1.52 19.58 3.31
N ALA A 440 1.17 18.32 3.07
CA ALA A 440 1.56 17.18 3.90
C ALA A 440 2.26 16.07 3.11
N GLY A 441 2.79 16.39 1.92
CA GLY A 441 3.52 15.46 1.05
C GLY A 441 4.93 15.11 1.54
N ILE A 442 5.96 15.35 0.73
CA ILE A 442 7.33 14.92 1.01
C ILE A 442 8.02 15.91 1.96
N VAL A 443 8.25 17.15 1.51
CA VAL A 443 8.87 18.19 2.34
C VAL A 443 7.80 19.00 3.07
N ARG A 444 7.84 18.97 4.39
CA ARG A 444 6.81 19.54 5.29
C ARG A 444 7.36 20.69 6.12
N ASN A 445 6.47 21.52 6.64
CA ASN A 445 6.76 22.46 7.72
C ASN A 445 5.51 22.70 8.57
N ASP A 446 5.68 23.18 9.80
CA ASP A 446 4.61 23.35 10.78
C ASP A 446 3.47 24.24 10.25
N LYS A 447 3.79 25.31 9.53
CA LYS A 447 2.80 26.27 9.00
C LYS A 447 1.88 25.62 7.95
N ARG A 448 2.47 24.85 7.02
CA ARG A 448 1.68 24.11 6.00
C ARG A 448 0.85 22.99 6.62
N LEU A 449 1.40 22.24 7.57
CA LEU A 449 0.68 21.19 8.30
C LEU A 449 -0.50 21.77 9.08
N TRP A 450 -0.32 22.92 9.72
CA TRP A 450 -1.41 23.61 10.42
C TRP A 450 -2.52 24.04 9.45
N TRP A 451 -2.17 24.60 8.28
CA TRP A 451 -3.16 24.94 7.26
C TRP A 451 -3.87 23.71 6.71
N ALA A 452 -3.14 22.61 6.49
CA ALA A 452 -3.71 21.36 6.05
C ALA A 452 -4.75 20.85 7.04
N LYS A 453 -4.42 20.82 8.33
CA LYS A 453 -5.32 20.40 9.41
C LYS A 453 -6.63 21.17 9.42
N ASN A 454 -6.56 22.51 9.38
CA ASN A 454 -7.75 23.35 9.44
C ASN A 454 -8.64 23.21 8.19
N ARG A 455 -8.04 23.13 7.00
CA ARG A 455 -8.80 22.94 5.75
C ARG A 455 -9.44 21.57 5.70
N LEU A 456 -8.71 20.53 6.12
CA LEU A 456 -9.24 19.18 6.15
C LEU A 456 -10.42 19.06 7.10
N GLN A 457 -10.42 19.77 8.23
CA GLN A 457 -11.55 19.72 9.18
C GLN A 457 -12.85 20.15 8.51
N SER A 458 -12.85 21.26 7.76
CA SER A 458 -14.06 21.71 7.03
C SER A 458 -14.55 20.69 6.00
N ILE A 459 -13.61 20.03 5.31
CA ILE A 459 -13.94 18.97 4.34
C ILE A 459 -14.53 17.75 5.07
N MET A 460 -13.99 17.39 6.22
CA MET A 460 -14.49 16.26 7.02
C MET A 460 -15.89 16.51 7.58
N ASP A 461 -16.18 17.75 8.00
CA ASP A 461 -17.52 18.15 8.47
C ASP A 461 -18.55 18.02 7.35
N GLU A 462 -18.22 18.47 6.13
CA GLU A 462 -19.07 18.32 4.94
C GLU A 462 -19.30 16.83 4.58
N ILE A 463 -18.23 16.00 4.62
CA ILE A 463 -18.33 14.57 4.38
C ILE A 463 -19.21 13.89 5.44
N HIS A 464 -19.07 14.28 6.71
CA HIS A 464 -19.87 13.75 7.80
C HIS A 464 -21.36 14.01 7.59
N ASP A 465 -21.73 15.26 7.31
CA ASP A 465 -23.12 15.64 7.05
C ASP A 465 -23.69 14.90 5.84
N TYR A 466 -22.88 14.76 4.80
CA TYR A 466 -23.29 14.05 3.58
C TYR A 466 -23.47 12.55 3.84
N TYR A 467 -22.56 11.91 4.57
CA TYR A 467 -22.57 10.48 4.86
C TYR A 467 -23.83 10.03 5.63
N TRP A 468 -24.25 10.80 6.62
CA TRP A 468 -25.43 10.45 7.42
C TRP A 468 -26.77 10.80 6.76
N LYS A 469 -26.74 11.68 5.78
CA LYS A 469 -27.95 12.08 5.03
C LYS A 469 -28.29 11.14 3.87
N TYR A 470 -27.25 10.61 3.21
CA TYR A 470 -27.45 9.86 1.97
C TYR A 470 -27.10 8.37 2.12
N GLN A 471 -27.71 7.55 1.25
CA GLN A 471 -27.42 6.12 1.21
C GLN A 471 -25.95 5.88 0.89
N VAL A 472 -25.38 4.91 1.60
CA VAL A 472 -23.98 4.52 1.46
C VAL A 472 -23.72 4.00 0.04
N SER A 473 -22.67 4.52 -0.58
CA SER A 473 -22.16 4.07 -1.88
C SER A 473 -20.64 3.83 -1.79
N PRO A 474 -20.07 3.03 -2.70
CA PRO A 474 -18.61 2.80 -2.70
C PRO A 474 -17.79 4.09 -2.69
N ASP A 475 -18.13 5.04 -3.57
CA ASP A 475 -17.42 6.32 -3.69
C ASP A 475 -17.47 7.13 -2.38
N LEU A 476 -18.62 7.08 -1.67
CA LEU A 476 -18.79 7.81 -0.40
C LEU A 476 -18.01 7.14 0.74
N VAL A 477 -17.97 5.81 0.80
CA VAL A 477 -17.16 5.08 1.79
C VAL A 477 -15.68 5.36 1.56
N GLU A 478 -15.20 5.27 0.32
CA GLU A 478 -13.81 5.55 -0.02
C GLU A 478 -13.43 7.00 0.30
N LEU A 479 -14.31 7.98 0.02
CA LEU A 479 -14.08 9.37 0.37
C LEU A 479 -13.93 9.54 1.89
N ARG A 480 -14.82 8.94 2.69
CA ARG A 480 -14.76 8.96 4.16
C ARG A 480 -13.45 8.34 4.66
N ASN A 481 -13.01 7.25 4.04
CA ASN A 481 -11.77 6.56 4.40
C ASN A 481 -10.54 7.41 4.06
N ILE A 482 -10.48 8.00 2.85
CA ILE A 482 -9.39 8.90 2.44
C ILE A 482 -9.30 10.11 3.38
N ALA A 483 -10.44 10.68 3.81
CA ALA A 483 -10.46 11.81 4.75
C ALA A 483 -9.90 11.41 6.13
N ALA A 484 -10.28 10.24 6.65
CA ALA A 484 -9.74 9.71 7.90
C ALA A 484 -8.23 9.45 7.83
N VAL A 485 -7.76 8.86 6.73
CA VAL A 485 -6.32 8.64 6.47
C VAL A 485 -5.57 9.95 6.39
N ALA A 486 -6.11 10.93 5.66
CA ALA A 486 -5.51 12.26 5.54
C ALA A 486 -5.34 12.93 6.91
N LYS A 487 -6.36 12.81 7.78
CA LYS A 487 -6.29 13.30 9.15
C LYS A 487 -5.16 12.63 9.94
N MET A 488 -5.06 11.30 9.88
CA MET A 488 -4.01 10.56 10.59
C MET A 488 -2.61 10.94 10.09
N ILE A 489 -2.42 11.08 8.77
CA ILE A 489 -1.14 11.52 8.17
C ILE A 489 -0.74 12.90 8.71
N ILE A 490 -1.66 13.86 8.71
CA ILE A 490 -1.39 15.23 9.17
C ILE A 490 -1.13 15.25 10.68
N ASP A 491 -1.96 14.56 11.47
CA ASP A 491 -1.82 14.54 12.93
C ASP A 491 -0.51 13.86 13.37
N CYS A 492 -0.12 12.73 12.75
CA CYS A 492 1.16 12.07 13.00
C CYS A 492 2.34 12.99 12.61
N ALA A 493 2.27 13.65 11.45
CA ALA A 493 3.30 14.58 11.00
C ALA A 493 3.47 15.79 11.93
N ILE A 494 2.37 16.31 12.52
CA ILE A 494 2.43 17.41 13.50
C ILE A 494 3.05 16.96 14.83
N GLN A 495 2.78 15.72 15.25
CA GLN A 495 3.29 15.19 16.51
C GLN A 495 4.77 14.82 16.46
N ARG A 496 5.27 14.38 15.28
CA ARG A 496 6.68 14.03 15.11
C ARG A 496 7.55 15.31 15.04
N LYS A 497 8.56 15.34 15.89
CA LYS A 497 9.49 16.50 15.98
C LYS A 497 10.90 16.19 15.48
N GLU A 498 11.20 14.93 15.19
CA GLU A 498 12.44 14.54 14.50
C GLU A 498 12.36 14.93 13.02
N SER A 499 13.44 15.46 12.49
CA SER A 499 13.60 15.86 11.09
C SER A 499 14.43 14.82 10.32
#